data_badce588e557b97212fa95c1f354b8f9
#
_entry.id   badce588e557b97212fa95c1f354b8f9
#
_cell.length_a   1.000
_cell.length_b   1.000
_cell.length_c   1.000
_cell.angle_alpha   90.00
_cell.angle_beta   90.00
_cell.angle_gamma   90.00
#
_symmetry.space_group_name_H-M   'P 1'
#
loop_
_entity.id
_entity.type
_entity.pdbx_description
1 polymer ?
#
loop_
_entity_poly.entity_id
_entity_poly.type
_entity_poly.pdbx_seq_one_letter_code
_entity_poly.pdbx_strand_id
1 'polypeptide(L)'
;DMKHAQWQESDHARVEALLSGVPFFNEVARDDADQRALLLARTEIIEAGPGDRVIRAGEVESSLYFLLRGQLVVQGESADGAPSAVLYYVSPGEVFGTLSMLLGTARSATIRVADAAREAVMAKLEFTDFDRPDSPYTLATRLAFFHMLVHQIRWAVEVQRMQAPDQELVAALRKVPIFTGPRDSDEELAALKTQARELAQPAKGRKAPGRIPETLLAAS
;
A
#
# COMPACT_ATOMS: atom_id res chain seq x y z
N ASP A 1 22.17 -3.10 4.35
CA ASP A 1 21.69 -2.31 5.53
C ASP A 1 20.77 -1.19 5.06
N MET A 2 19.49 -1.32 5.38
CA MET A 2 18.50 -0.27 5.13
C MET A 2 18.89 1.01 5.86
N LYS A 3 18.99 2.12 5.16
CA LYS A 3 19.20 3.43 5.75
C LYS A 3 17.84 4.10 5.93
N HIS A 4 17.48 4.37 7.19
CA HIS A 4 16.35 5.20 7.55
C HIS A 4 16.82 6.65 7.52
N ALA A 5 16.41 7.40 6.52
CA ALA A 5 16.72 8.81 6.43
C ALA A 5 15.51 9.62 6.92
N GLN A 6 15.65 10.27 8.07
CA GLN A 6 14.78 11.39 8.39
C GLN A 6 15.10 12.55 7.43
N TRP A 7 14.07 13.20 6.96
CA TRP A 7 14.14 14.33 6.06
C TRP A 7 15.20 15.36 6.48
N GLN A 8 16.20 15.54 5.64
CA GLN A 8 17.06 16.73 5.72
C GLN A 8 16.59 17.73 4.66
N GLU A 9 16.62 18.99 5.01
CA GLU A 9 16.16 20.10 4.15
C GLU A 9 16.83 20.13 2.77
N SER A 10 18.06 19.58 2.67
CA SER A 10 18.82 19.46 1.42
C SER A 10 18.24 18.46 0.40
N ASP A 11 17.40 17.52 0.84
CA ASP A 11 16.85 16.47 -0.02
C ASP A 11 15.39 16.74 -0.46
N HIS A 12 14.82 17.86 -0.02
CA HIS A 12 13.42 18.22 -0.25
C HIS A 12 12.99 18.10 -1.71
N ALA A 13 13.73 18.71 -2.63
CA ALA A 13 13.38 18.73 -4.06
C ALA A 13 13.41 17.33 -4.69
N ARG A 14 14.38 16.50 -4.29
CA ARG A 14 14.50 15.12 -4.79
C ARG A 14 13.33 14.26 -4.33
N VAL A 15 12.99 14.35 -3.05
CA VAL A 15 11.92 13.52 -2.49
C VAL A 15 10.55 14.01 -2.94
N GLU A 16 10.33 15.32 -3.05
CA GLU A 16 9.11 15.88 -3.64
C GLU A 16 8.92 15.39 -5.08
N ALA A 17 9.98 15.38 -5.88
CA ALA A 17 9.93 14.85 -7.23
C ALA A 17 9.56 13.36 -7.26
N LEU A 18 10.09 12.56 -6.34
CA LEU A 18 9.75 11.13 -6.20
C LEU A 18 8.30 10.93 -5.74
N LEU A 19 7.85 11.69 -4.74
CA LEU A 19 6.48 11.61 -4.22
C LEU A 19 5.44 12.08 -5.24
N SER A 20 5.81 12.94 -6.19
CA SER A 20 4.92 13.37 -7.29
C SER A 20 4.45 12.22 -8.18
N GLY A 21 5.14 11.09 -8.17
CA GLY A 21 4.71 9.85 -8.83
C GLY A 21 3.60 9.09 -8.08
N VAL A 22 3.20 9.53 -6.89
CA VAL A 22 2.18 8.88 -6.06
C VAL A 22 0.92 9.75 -6.01
N PRO A 23 -0.21 9.33 -6.61
CA PRO A 23 -1.44 10.14 -6.70
C PRO A 23 -1.96 10.64 -5.36
N PHE A 24 -1.88 9.83 -4.30
CA PHE A 24 -2.32 10.21 -2.95
C PHE A 24 -1.61 11.46 -2.43
N PHE A 25 -0.28 11.54 -2.56
CA PHE A 25 0.49 12.71 -2.13
C PHE A 25 0.13 13.96 -2.94
N ASN A 26 -0.13 13.80 -4.24
CA ASN A 26 -0.55 14.92 -5.10
C ASN A 26 -1.94 15.43 -4.74
N GLU A 27 -2.88 14.54 -4.40
CA GLU A 27 -4.23 14.92 -3.98
C GLU A 27 -4.19 15.77 -2.71
N VAL A 28 -3.50 15.31 -1.67
CA VAL A 28 -3.32 16.07 -0.43
C VAL A 28 -2.62 17.40 -0.67
N ALA A 29 -1.58 17.41 -1.50
CA ALA A 29 -0.81 18.62 -1.83
C ALA A 29 -1.64 19.70 -2.55
N ARG A 30 -2.58 19.27 -3.41
CA ARG A 30 -3.45 20.20 -4.15
C ARG A 30 -4.47 20.89 -3.26
N ASP A 31 -4.99 20.17 -2.27
CA ASP A 31 -6.17 20.60 -1.54
C ASP A 31 -5.83 21.33 -0.23
N ASP A 32 -4.69 21.04 0.41
CA ASP A 32 -4.31 21.62 1.69
C ASP A 32 -2.79 21.60 1.91
N ALA A 33 -2.16 22.78 1.91
CA ALA A 33 -0.72 22.92 2.09
C ALA A 33 -0.25 22.53 3.51
N ASP A 34 -1.05 22.77 4.54
CA ASP A 34 -0.71 22.40 5.92
C ASP A 34 -0.79 20.87 6.10
N GLN A 35 -1.80 20.23 5.51
CA GLN A 35 -1.91 18.78 5.51
C GLN A 35 -0.79 18.12 4.71
N ARG A 36 -0.38 18.73 3.60
CA ARG A 36 0.80 18.30 2.86
C ARG A 36 2.05 18.33 3.74
N ALA A 37 2.31 19.45 4.40
CA ALA A 37 3.47 19.61 5.27
C ALA A 37 3.46 18.59 6.41
N LEU A 38 2.30 18.36 7.03
CA LEU A 38 2.13 17.35 8.08
C LEU A 38 2.38 15.93 7.56
N LEU A 39 1.82 15.59 6.40
CA LEU A 39 2.01 14.28 5.76
C LEU A 39 3.49 14.03 5.47
N LEU A 40 4.19 15.00 4.91
CA LEU A 40 5.61 14.90 4.63
C LEU A 40 6.43 14.73 5.92
N ALA A 41 6.13 15.50 6.98
CA ALA A 41 6.82 15.41 8.26
C ALA A 41 6.66 14.03 8.95
N ARG A 42 5.57 13.32 8.64
CA ARG A 42 5.26 11.97 9.16
C ARG A 42 5.62 10.84 8.21
N THR A 43 6.10 11.15 7.03
CA THR A 43 6.57 10.18 6.05
C THR A 43 8.04 9.86 6.32
N GLU A 44 8.34 8.58 6.51
CA GLU A 44 9.70 8.09 6.62
C GLU A 44 10.19 7.66 5.22
N ILE A 45 11.33 8.19 4.78
CA ILE A 45 11.95 7.74 3.53
C ILE A 45 12.98 6.66 3.85
N ILE A 46 12.84 5.53 3.18
CA ILE A 46 13.72 4.37 3.33
C ILE A 46 14.47 4.16 2.03
N GLU A 47 15.78 4.07 2.12
CA GLU A 47 16.66 3.65 1.04
C GLU A 47 17.20 2.25 1.35
N ALA A 48 17.14 1.36 0.36
CA ALA A 48 17.57 -0.03 0.51
C ALA A 48 18.35 -0.49 -0.73
N GLY A 49 19.35 -1.31 -0.49
CA GLY A 49 20.17 -1.92 -1.54
C GLY A 49 19.63 -3.25 -2.05
N PRO A 50 20.21 -3.81 -3.14
CA PRO A 50 19.83 -5.10 -3.68
C PRO A 50 19.81 -6.19 -2.61
N GLY A 51 18.72 -6.98 -2.55
CA GLY A 51 18.54 -8.07 -1.60
C GLY A 51 18.13 -7.67 -0.20
N ASP A 52 18.16 -6.39 0.18
CA ASP A 52 17.67 -5.94 1.49
C ASP A 52 16.18 -6.26 1.68
N ARG A 53 15.84 -6.75 2.86
CA ARG A 53 14.45 -7.10 3.22
C ARG A 53 13.75 -5.88 3.82
N VAL A 54 12.68 -5.45 3.16
CA VAL A 54 11.84 -4.31 3.57
C VAL A 54 10.74 -4.76 4.53
N ILE A 55 10.10 -5.88 4.20
CA ILE A 55 9.07 -6.53 5.02
C ILE A 55 9.47 -7.99 5.19
N ARG A 56 9.28 -8.52 6.40
CA ARG A 56 9.50 -9.94 6.71
C ARG A 56 8.18 -10.63 7.01
N ALA A 57 7.96 -11.79 6.42
CA ALA A 57 6.83 -12.64 6.77
C ALA A 57 6.85 -12.94 8.28
N GLY A 58 5.67 -13.01 8.89
CA GLY A 58 5.50 -13.24 10.32
C GLY A 58 5.59 -12.00 11.20
N GLU A 59 6.14 -10.87 10.74
CA GLU A 59 6.15 -9.62 11.50
C GLU A 59 4.77 -8.97 11.52
N VAL A 60 4.45 -8.29 12.62
CA VAL A 60 3.23 -7.49 12.77
C VAL A 60 3.60 -6.02 12.79
N GLU A 61 3.15 -5.28 11.81
CA GLU A 61 3.36 -3.84 11.69
C GLU A 61 2.09 -3.14 11.22
N SER A 62 1.91 -1.90 11.66
CA SER A 62 0.80 -1.02 11.24
C SER A 62 1.18 -0.05 10.12
N SER A 63 2.29 -0.31 9.43
CA SER A 63 2.81 0.55 8.38
C SER A 63 2.45 0.05 6.97
N LEU A 64 2.31 0.99 6.05
CA LEU A 64 2.25 0.76 4.61
C LEU A 64 3.35 1.54 3.91
N TYR A 65 3.63 1.14 2.69
CA TYR A 65 4.75 1.66 1.93
C TYR A 65 4.33 2.01 0.50
N PHE A 66 4.93 3.06 -0.05
CA PHE A 66 4.89 3.38 -1.47
C PHE A 66 6.27 3.18 -2.06
N LEU A 67 6.38 2.42 -3.14
CA LEU A 67 7.64 2.35 -3.87
C LEU A 67 7.78 3.60 -4.74
N LEU A 68 8.84 4.37 -4.52
CA LEU A 68 9.11 5.60 -5.25
C LEU A 68 10.11 5.37 -6.40
N ARG A 69 11.06 4.46 -6.19
CA ARG A 69 12.13 4.13 -7.15
C ARG A 69 12.63 2.71 -6.94
N GLY A 70 13.08 2.08 -8.01
CA GLY A 70 13.62 0.72 -7.99
C GLY A 70 12.57 -0.35 -8.26
N GLN A 71 12.82 -1.56 -7.80
CA GLN A 71 11.92 -2.71 -7.95
C GLN A 71 12.01 -3.59 -6.71
N LEU A 72 10.87 -4.05 -6.22
CA LEU A 72 10.81 -5.02 -5.13
C LEU A 72 10.28 -6.36 -5.61
N VAL A 73 10.68 -7.41 -4.92
CA VAL A 73 10.24 -8.79 -5.13
C VAL A 73 9.45 -9.24 -3.93
N VAL A 74 8.25 -9.72 -4.15
CA VAL A 74 7.41 -10.36 -3.13
C VAL A 74 7.60 -11.88 -3.22
N GLN A 75 8.00 -12.48 -2.11
CA GLN A 75 8.25 -13.91 -1.99
C GLN A 75 7.42 -14.49 -0.84
N GLY A 76 6.78 -15.63 -1.11
CA GLY A 76 6.20 -16.42 -0.04
C GLY A 76 7.31 -17.11 0.79
N GLU A 77 6.92 -17.72 1.88
CA GLU A 77 7.78 -18.61 2.65
C GLU A 77 7.33 -20.05 2.49
N SER A 78 8.28 -20.95 2.40
CA SER A 78 8.03 -22.39 2.52
C SER A 78 7.90 -22.78 3.99
N ALA A 79 7.36 -23.96 4.26
CA ALA A 79 7.10 -24.45 5.62
C ALA A 79 8.36 -24.52 6.52
N ASP A 80 9.54 -24.55 5.92
CA ASP A 80 10.85 -24.54 6.57
C ASP A 80 11.45 -23.13 6.75
N GLY A 81 10.68 -22.08 6.41
CA GLY A 81 11.13 -20.67 6.51
C GLY A 81 12.08 -20.23 5.39
N ALA A 82 12.34 -21.09 4.40
CA ALA A 82 13.15 -20.73 3.25
C ALA A 82 12.36 -19.84 2.26
N PRO A 83 13.03 -18.93 1.52
CA PRO A 83 12.38 -18.14 0.49
C PRO A 83 11.74 -19.07 -0.54
N SER A 84 10.44 -18.93 -0.76
CA SER A 84 9.74 -19.64 -1.82
C SER A 84 9.79 -18.88 -3.14
N ALA A 85 9.07 -19.38 -4.13
CA ALA A 85 9.00 -18.75 -5.44
C ALA A 85 8.57 -17.28 -5.37
N VAL A 86 9.04 -16.47 -6.31
CA VAL A 86 8.59 -15.10 -6.53
C VAL A 86 7.10 -15.12 -6.83
N LEU A 87 6.32 -14.36 -6.06
CA LEU A 87 4.88 -14.21 -6.25
C LEU A 87 4.59 -13.10 -7.27
N TYR A 88 5.16 -11.91 -7.06
CA TYR A 88 5.06 -10.78 -7.98
C TYR A 88 6.14 -9.73 -7.70
N TYR A 89 6.20 -8.72 -8.56
CA TYR A 89 7.08 -7.56 -8.41
C TYR A 89 6.27 -6.32 -8.07
N VAL A 90 6.83 -5.44 -7.23
CA VAL A 90 6.28 -4.10 -6.95
C VAL A 90 7.06 -3.09 -7.78
N SER A 91 6.34 -2.21 -8.46
CA SER A 91 6.88 -1.17 -9.35
C SER A 91 6.70 0.23 -8.73
N PRO A 92 7.47 1.25 -9.18
CA PRO A 92 7.32 2.61 -8.71
C PRO A 92 5.89 3.15 -8.86
N GLY A 93 5.41 3.84 -7.84
CA GLY A 93 4.03 4.34 -7.73
C GLY A 93 3.07 3.39 -7.01
N GLU A 94 3.42 2.13 -6.84
CA GLU A 94 2.57 1.15 -6.17
C GLU A 94 2.69 1.22 -4.65
N VAL A 95 1.54 1.00 -3.97
CA VAL A 95 1.45 0.82 -2.52
C VAL A 95 1.50 -0.66 -2.17
N PHE A 96 2.17 -1.00 -1.07
CA PHE A 96 2.29 -2.38 -0.62
C PHE A 96 2.26 -2.47 0.92
N GLY A 97 2.09 -3.69 1.44
CA GLY A 97 1.98 -3.94 2.88
C GLY A 97 0.59 -3.62 3.46
N THR A 98 -0.43 -3.45 2.64
CA THR A 98 -1.75 -2.94 3.06
C THR A 98 -2.66 -3.99 3.70
N LEU A 99 -2.67 -5.24 3.23
CA LEU A 99 -3.64 -6.25 3.68
C LEU A 99 -3.45 -6.64 5.15
N SER A 100 -2.24 -7.05 5.53
CA SER A 100 -1.94 -7.44 6.91
C SER A 100 -2.08 -6.27 7.89
N MET A 101 -1.71 -5.07 7.46
CA MET A 101 -1.89 -3.84 8.21
C MET A 101 -3.37 -3.59 8.53
N LEU A 102 -4.26 -3.62 7.52
CA LEU A 102 -5.70 -3.43 7.70
C LEU A 102 -6.36 -4.46 8.59
N LEU A 103 -5.89 -5.70 8.51
CA LEU A 103 -6.43 -6.82 9.28
C LEU A 103 -5.78 -7.01 10.64
N GLY A 104 -4.74 -6.24 10.97
CA GLY A 104 -3.98 -6.40 12.20
C GLY A 104 -3.34 -7.79 12.33
N THR A 105 -2.91 -8.37 11.22
CA THR A 105 -2.34 -9.73 11.17
C THR A 105 -0.87 -9.70 10.79
N ALA A 106 -0.17 -10.81 11.05
CA ALA A 106 1.20 -10.97 10.60
C ALA A 106 1.33 -10.86 9.07
N ARG A 107 2.46 -10.33 8.62
CA ARG A 107 2.84 -10.24 7.21
C ARG A 107 2.84 -11.64 6.58
N SER A 108 2.17 -11.81 5.46
CA SER A 108 2.02 -13.11 4.77
C SER A 108 3.17 -13.43 3.81
N ALA A 109 4.02 -12.46 3.50
CA ALA A 109 5.11 -12.58 2.56
C ALA A 109 6.30 -11.71 2.97
N THR A 110 7.49 -12.11 2.50
CA THR A 110 8.70 -11.29 2.59
C THR A 110 8.84 -10.45 1.33
N ILE A 111 9.14 -9.16 1.50
CA ILE A 111 9.37 -8.22 0.41
C ILE A 111 10.81 -7.73 0.51
N ARG A 112 11.55 -7.87 -0.57
CA ARG A 112 12.95 -7.46 -0.66
C ARG A 112 13.24 -6.68 -1.93
N VAL A 113 14.33 -5.93 -1.93
CA VAL A 113 14.82 -5.24 -3.14
C VAL A 113 15.28 -6.29 -4.15
N ALA A 114 14.84 -6.14 -5.41
CA ALA A 114 15.25 -7.04 -6.49
C ALA A 114 16.76 -6.99 -6.71
N ASP A 115 17.39 -8.15 -6.98
CA ASP A 115 18.83 -8.25 -7.16
C ASP A 115 19.33 -7.45 -8.36
N ALA A 116 18.49 -7.26 -9.37
CA ALA A 116 18.79 -6.47 -10.57
C ALA A 116 18.62 -4.94 -10.37
N ALA A 117 17.97 -4.51 -9.28
CA ALA A 117 17.82 -3.09 -8.96
C ALA A 117 19.13 -2.56 -8.34
N ARG A 118 19.50 -1.33 -8.66
CA ARG A 118 20.67 -0.68 -8.03
C ARG A 118 20.36 -0.25 -6.59
N GLU A 119 19.15 0.19 -6.37
CA GLU A 119 18.60 0.66 -5.09
C GLU A 119 17.08 0.65 -5.15
N ALA A 120 16.42 0.72 -4.00
CA ALA A 120 15.01 1.05 -3.89
C ALA A 120 14.82 2.22 -2.93
N VAL A 121 13.92 3.13 -3.25
CA VAL A 121 13.52 4.25 -2.40
C VAL A 121 12.03 4.13 -2.14
N MET A 122 11.64 4.20 -0.88
CA MET A 122 10.26 3.99 -0.44
C MET A 122 9.83 5.09 0.53
N ALA A 123 8.56 5.41 0.52
CA ALA A 123 7.89 6.20 1.53
C ALA A 123 7.09 5.28 2.45
N LYS A 124 7.36 5.32 3.75
CA LYS A 124 6.65 4.58 4.79
C LYS A 124 5.71 5.51 5.52
N LEU A 125 4.47 5.09 5.69
CA LEU A 125 3.44 5.77 6.47
C LEU A 125 2.89 4.87 7.57
N GLU A 126 2.54 5.47 8.70
CA GLU A 126 1.89 4.80 9.82
C GLU A 126 0.37 4.84 9.64
N PHE A 127 -0.25 3.67 9.50
CA PHE A 127 -1.69 3.53 9.30
C PHE A 127 -2.53 4.07 10.46
N THR A 128 -2.06 3.87 11.70
CA THR A 128 -2.78 4.32 12.89
C THR A 128 -3.00 5.82 12.92
N ASP A 129 -2.11 6.61 12.30
CA ASP A 129 -2.28 8.06 12.17
C ASP A 129 -3.53 8.44 11.37
N PHE A 130 -3.96 7.60 10.42
CA PHE A 130 -5.18 7.82 9.63
C PHE A 130 -6.42 7.20 10.27
N ASP A 131 -6.25 6.07 10.99
CA ASP A 131 -7.38 5.27 11.48
C ASP A 131 -7.91 5.74 12.85
N ARG A 132 -7.05 6.21 13.74
CA ARG A 132 -7.44 6.59 15.11
C ARG A 132 -8.43 7.76 15.14
N PRO A 133 -9.32 7.82 16.18
CA PRO A 133 -10.30 8.92 16.31
C PRO A 133 -9.66 10.29 16.46
N ASP A 134 -8.54 10.39 17.19
CA ASP A 134 -7.74 11.60 17.41
C ASP A 134 -6.63 11.79 16.36
N SER A 135 -6.93 11.43 15.11
CA SER A 135 -6.02 11.56 13.98
C SER A 135 -5.47 12.99 13.88
N PRO A 136 -4.17 13.17 13.59
CA PRO A 136 -3.61 14.47 13.30
C PRO A 136 -4.04 15.02 11.93
N TYR A 137 -4.61 14.17 11.07
CA TYR A 137 -5.08 14.54 9.74
C TYR A 137 -6.53 15.01 9.75
N THR A 138 -6.85 15.93 8.84
CA THR A 138 -8.23 16.37 8.59
C THR A 138 -9.08 15.23 8.01
N LEU A 139 -10.41 15.40 8.09
CA LEU A 139 -11.35 14.47 7.46
C LEU A 139 -11.05 14.29 5.96
N ALA A 140 -10.79 15.38 5.23
CA ALA A 140 -10.49 15.33 3.81
C ALA A 140 -9.24 14.48 3.50
N THR A 141 -8.16 14.64 4.25
CA THR A 141 -6.95 13.82 4.10
C THR A 141 -7.20 12.36 4.43
N ARG A 142 -7.96 12.08 5.47
CA ARG A 142 -8.35 10.71 5.86
C ARG A 142 -9.23 10.06 4.80
N LEU A 143 -10.19 10.78 4.23
CA LEU A 143 -11.03 10.29 3.12
C LEU A 143 -10.17 9.96 1.91
N ALA A 144 -9.26 10.84 1.49
CA ALA A 144 -8.33 10.60 0.39
C ALA A 144 -7.51 9.31 0.62
N PHE A 145 -7.01 9.10 1.83
CA PHE A 145 -6.25 7.92 2.20
C PHE A 145 -7.09 6.63 2.10
N PHE A 146 -8.29 6.61 2.68
CA PHE A 146 -9.15 5.41 2.66
C PHE A 146 -9.75 5.16 1.27
N HIS A 147 -10.03 6.18 0.47
CA HIS A 147 -10.39 6.02 -0.94
C HIS A 147 -9.27 5.33 -1.73
N MET A 148 -8.02 5.77 -1.54
CA MET A 148 -6.86 5.11 -2.14
C MET A 148 -6.76 3.64 -1.74
N LEU A 149 -6.88 3.31 -0.44
CA LEU A 149 -6.82 1.93 0.03
C LEU A 149 -7.93 1.05 -0.57
N VAL A 150 -9.16 1.53 -0.53
CA VAL A 150 -10.32 0.80 -1.11
C VAL A 150 -10.10 0.55 -2.60
N HIS A 151 -9.65 1.57 -3.32
CA HIS A 151 -9.38 1.45 -4.75
C HIS A 151 -8.28 0.42 -5.03
N GLN A 152 -7.17 0.50 -4.33
CA GLN A 152 -6.03 -0.39 -4.49
C GLN A 152 -6.40 -1.85 -4.17
N ILE A 153 -7.12 -2.10 -3.06
CA ILE A 153 -7.52 -3.44 -2.68
C ILE A 153 -8.53 -4.00 -3.67
N ARG A 154 -9.50 -3.20 -4.09
CA ARG A 154 -10.49 -3.61 -5.11
C ARG A 154 -9.82 -3.99 -6.42
N TRP A 155 -8.85 -3.20 -6.87
CA TRP A 155 -8.06 -3.51 -8.06
C TRP A 155 -7.30 -4.83 -7.92
N ALA A 156 -6.59 -5.03 -6.80
CA ALA A 156 -5.83 -6.26 -6.55
C ALA A 156 -6.74 -7.51 -6.55
N VAL A 157 -7.94 -7.40 -5.96
CA VAL A 157 -8.92 -8.49 -5.93
C VAL A 157 -9.51 -8.75 -7.32
N GLU A 158 -9.78 -7.72 -8.11
CA GLU A 158 -10.26 -7.88 -9.49
C GLU A 158 -9.21 -8.57 -10.38
N VAL A 159 -7.93 -8.18 -10.27
CA VAL A 159 -6.84 -8.86 -10.98
C VAL A 159 -6.76 -10.33 -10.58
N GLN A 160 -6.86 -10.63 -9.30
CA GLN A 160 -6.88 -12.01 -8.81
C GLN A 160 -8.07 -12.80 -9.38
N ARG A 161 -9.27 -12.19 -9.42
CA ARG A 161 -10.47 -12.79 -10.02
C ARG A 161 -10.29 -13.11 -11.50
N MET A 162 -9.62 -12.24 -12.25
CA MET A 162 -9.36 -12.45 -13.67
C MET A 162 -8.36 -13.58 -13.92
N GLN A 163 -7.36 -13.73 -13.06
CA GLN A 163 -6.32 -14.76 -13.20
C GLN A 163 -6.75 -16.14 -12.69
N ALA A 164 -7.53 -16.17 -11.62
CA ALA A 164 -8.02 -17.40 -11.00
C ALA A 164 -9.48 -17.18 -10.56
N PRO A 165 -10.46 -17.44 -11.44
CA PRO A 165 -11.87 -17.32 -11.12
C PRO A 165 -12.23 -18.16 -9.89
N ASP A 166 -12.70 -17.51 -8.84
CA ASP A 166 -13.09 -18.12 -7.58
C ASP A 166 -14.49 -17.65 -7.21
N GLN A 167 -15.44 -18.56 -7.16
CA GLN A 167 -16.83 -18.25 -6.87
C GLN A 167 -17.04 -17.68 -5.46
N GLU A 168 -16.26 -18.14 -4.48
CA GLU A 168 -16.32 -17.62 -3.10
C GLU A 168 -15.84 -16.17 -3.04
N LEU A 169 -14.75 -15.86 -3.77
CA LEU A 169 -14.23 -14.50 -3.87
C LEU A 169 -15.26 -13.58 -4.53
N VAL A 170 -15.86 -14.00 -5.64
CA VAL A 170 -16.91 -13.24 -6.32
C VAL A 170 -18.12 -13.00 -5.41
N ALA A 171 -18.55 -14.03 -4.68
CA ALA A 171 -19.66 -13.92 -3.75
C ALA A 171 -19.35 -12.97 -2.58
N ALA A 172 -18.13 -13.01 -2.05
CA ALA A 172 -17.67 -12.12 -0.99
C ALA A 172 -17.63 -10.66 -1.47
N LEU A 173 -17.11 -10.40 -2.67
CA LEU A 173 -17.05 -9.05 -3.25
C LEU A 173 -18.43 -8.43 -3.46
N ARG A 174 -19.41 -9.23 -3.88
CA ARG A 174 -20.80 -8.76 -4.08
C ARG A 174 -21.48 -8.34 -2.79
N LYS A 175 -21.00 -8.83 -1.64
CA LYS A 175 -21.54 -8.50 -0.32
C LYS A 175 -20.96 -7.21 0.26
N VAL A 176 -19.88 -6.69 -0.31
CA VAL A 176 -19.28 -5.43 0.15
C VAL A 176 -20.21 -4.28 -0.18
N PRO A 177 -20.78 -3.58 0.82
CA PRO A 177 -21.78 -2.55 0.58
C PRO A 177 -21.16 -1.34 -0.14
N ILE A 178 -21.97 -0.72 -1.00
CA ILE A 178 -21.63 0.56 -1.61
C ILE A 178 -22.24 1.65 -0.73
N PHE A 179 -21.42 2.62 -0.33
CA PHE A 179 -21.89 3.77 0.43
C PHE A 179 -22.69 4.71 -0.48
N THR A 180 -23.91 5.06 -0.03
CA THR A 180 -24.83 5.96 -0.74
C THR A 180 -25.23 7.18 0.08
N GLY A 181 -24.57 7.39 1.23
CA GLY A 181 -24.82 8.50 2.14
C GLY A 181 -24.14 9.81 1.70
N PRO A 182 -24.11 10.81 2.62
CA PRO A 182 -23.50 12.11 2.32
C PRO A 182 -22.01 11.98 2.09
N ARG A 183 -21.52 12.65 1.04
CA ARG A 183 -20.07 12.72 0.74
C ARG A 183 -19.38 13.70 1.67
N ASP A 184 -18.06 13.55 1.78
CA ASP A 184 -17.19 14.41 2.60
C ASP A 184 -17.62 14.45 4.07
N SER A 185 -18.06 13.30 4.60
CA SER A 185 -18.63 13.14 5.93
C SER A 185 -17.92 12.06 6.76
N ASP A 186 -18.13 12.10 8.07
CA ASP A 186 -17.64 11.05 8.97
C ASP A 186 -18.32 9.69 8.70
N GLU A 187 -19.54 9.70 8.21
CA GLU A 187 -20.28 8.50 7.78
C GLU A 187 -19.59 7.86 6.56
N GLU A 188 -19.14 8.67 5.60
CA GLU A 188 -18.37 8.18 4.46
C GLU A 188 -17.05 7.58 4.92
N LEU A 189 -16.33 8.25 5.83
CA LEU A 189 -15.08 7.73 6.38
C LEU A 189 -15.29 6.38 7.08
N ALA A 190 -16.32 6.26 7.90
CA ALA A 190 -16.65 5.00 8.58
C ALA A 190 -16.99 3.88 7.57
N ALA A 191 -17.74 4.21 6.52
CA ALA A 191 -18.06 3.27 5.46
C ALA A 191 -16.84 2.81 4.68
N LEU A 192 -15.92 3.71 4.34
CA LEU A 192 -14.66 3.39 3.65
C LEU A 192 -13.76 2.49 4.51
N LYS A 193 -13.65 2.75 5.80
CA LYS A 193 -12.91 1.91 6.74
C LYS A 193 -13.46 0.48 6.78
N THR A 194 -14.77 0.35 6.87
CA THR A 194 -15.44 -0.96 6.84
C THR A 194 -15.22 -1.64 5.50
N GLN A 195 -15.42 -0.93 4.40
CA GLN A 195 -15.24 -1.45 3.05
C GLN A 195 -13.81 -1.94 2.79
N ALA A 196 -12.80 -1.19 3.23
CA ALA A 196 -11.39 -1.60 3.10
C ALA A 196 -11.13 -2.93 3.82
N ARG A 197 -11.60 -3.08 5.05
CA ARG A 197 -11.46 -4.31 5.84
C ARG A 197 -12.23 -5.49 5.23
N GLU A 198 -13.44 -5.28 4.78
CA GLU A 198 -14.26 -6.31 4.14
C GLU A 198 -13.67 -6.78 2.81
N LEU A 199 -13.10 -5.89 2.01
CA LEU A 199 -12.37 -6.25 0.79
C LEU A 199 -11.07 -7.00 1.07
N ALA A 200 -10.38 -6.66 2.17
CA ALA A 200 -9.11 -7.30 2.54
C ALA A 200 -9.29 -8.74 3.06
N GLN A 201 -10.42 -9.07 3.71
CA GLN A 201 -10.68 -10.39 4.28
C GLN A 201 -10.63 -11.53 3.25
N PRO A 202 -11.31 -11.47 2.09
CA PRO A 202 -11.25 -12.51 1.09
C PRO A 202 -9.88 -12.68 0.44
N ALA A 203 -9.06 -11.62 0.43
CA ALA A 203 -7.71 -11.65 -0.12
C ALA A 203 -6.70 -12.33 0.83
N LYS A 204 -7.05 -12.49 2.12
CA LYS A 204 -6.19 -13.11 3.12
C LYS A 204 -5.96 -14.59 2.80
N GLY A 205 -4.68 -15.00 2.78
CA GLY A 205 -4.30 -16.41 2.57
C GLY A 205 -4.38 -16.90 1.13
N ARG A 206 -4.81 -16.05 0.19
CA ARG A 206 -4.77 -16.36 -1.25
C ARG A 206 -3.40 -16.03 -1.81
N LYS A 207 -2.92 -16.83 -2.76
CA LYS A 207 -1.69 -16.50 -3.50
C LYS A 207 -1.92 -15.14 -4.16
N ALA A 208 -0.98 -14.22 -3.93
CA ALA A 208 -0.98 -12.95 -4.65
C ALA A 208 -1.06 -13.21 -6.16
N PRO A 209 -1.75 -12.34 -6.91
CA PRO A 209 -1.83 -12.49 -8.35
C PRO A 209 -0.43 -12.59 -8.93
N GLY A 210 -0.18 -13.60 -9.74
CA GLY A 210 1.03 -13.68 -10.55
C GLY A 210 1.13 -12.42 -11.43
N ARG A 211 2.34 -12.15 -11.93
CA ARG A 211 2.70 -11.01 -12.78
C ARG A 211 1.51 -10.51 -13.62
N ILE A 212 1.12 -9.25 -13.43
CA ILE A 212 0.18 -8.59 -14.34
C ILE A 212 0.84 -8.59 -15.72
N PRO A 213 0.23 -9.15 -16.78
CA PRO A 213 0.78 -9.06 -18.12
C PRO A 213 0.96 -7.59 -18.50
N GLU A 214 2.12 -7.23 -19.05
CA GLU A 214 2.42 -5.87 -19.53
C GLU A 214 1.38 -5.31 -20.49
N THR A 215 0.61 -6.17 -21.14
CA THR A 215 -0.51 -5.81 -22.03
C THR A 215 -1.68 -5.13 -21.32
N LEU A 216 -1.84 -5.23 -20.00
CA LEU A 216 -2.91 -4.54 -19.26
C LEU A 216 -2.48 -3.16 -18.73
N LEU A 217 -1.18 -2.88 -18.66
CA LEU A 217 -0.66 -1.56 -18.26
C LEU A 217 -0.68 -0.53 -19.41
N ALA A 218 -0.88 -0.97 -20.65
CA ALA A 218 -0.93 -0.11 -21.84
C ALA A 218 -2.34 0.40 -22.19
N ALA A 219 -3.35 0.09 -21.40
CA ALA A 219 -4.77 0.42 -21.67
C ALA A 219 -5.37 1.42 -20.64
N SER A 220 -4.52 2.24 -19.98
CA SER A 220 -4.99 3.30 -19.04
C SER A 220 -4.52 4.65 -19.50
#